data_87352c8bd0a40949c568543a8dbb470d
#
_entry.id   87352c8bd0a40949c568543a8dbb470d
#
_cell.length_a   1.000
_cell.length_b   1.000
_cell.length_c   1.000
_cell.angle_alpha   90.00
_cell.angle_beta   90.00
_cell.angle_gamma   90.00
#
_symmetry.space_group_name_H-M   'P 1'
#
loop_
_entity.id
_entity.type
_entity.pdbx_description
1 polymer ?
#
loop_
_entity_poly.entity_id
_entity_poly.type
_entity_poly.pdbx_seq_one_letter_code
_entity_poly.pdbx_strand_id
1 'polypeptide(L)'
;MLTVASALASAQPLPPPGPTLPGVLTPAPEIGQYGGALVSSQIAEPRTFNPITAAEDSSTNLLAPVFEGLVEQNILTGEIEPALAESWRVSPDGRVQTFTLREGVQWSDGQPFTIDDVAFTLAAIFTDSVQTPFLDLLTIDGRPVRYRTLDSRRIQFTTDKPSGLLLRLLTFVKIVPRHRLASVLARGGTEMNKAWGIATPPQEIIGTGPFVLQSYAPGGRAIYLRNARYWRVDAKGNRLPYLTRYEVMIVPTRDDKRLKFMAGESDLYDARPKEYADFTGQQKAGNYTIHDGPEALSALFLMFNQNPAGLAAPKLTWFQDVQFRRALNYAIDRNAIVEQVYAGRATPAWGPVSPVNTLYWHRDLSPSPYDLGRAQEMLAAAGYRKGADGVLRDGQGTAVGFVLSTISGNAEHDAIATILRQDFAKLGIQVTVTPEGFNTFVGQLLGTYQWEAVIAQLLGKIEPGVGAQEVWVSSGPLHLWFPKQERPATSWEAEIDQLFDQIGHEVRQAPRAALYRRWQEIVAAQLPQMYFAYPKTQPAVRNTVGNIQLGLGDAVGSLSTLYRKGPFRP
;
A
#
# COMPACT_ATOMS: atom_id res chain seq x y z
N MET A 1 -11.23 -43.48 26.74
CA MET A 1 -10.86 -42.32 27.59
C MET A 1 -9.36 -42.21 27.61
N LEU A 2 -8.78 -41.40 26.74
CA LEU A 2 -7.37 -41.03 26.76
C LEU A 2 -7.32 -39.56 27.10
N THR A 3 -6.87 -39.27 28.30
CA THR A 3 -6.63 -37.92 28.81
C THR A 3 -5.35 -37.36 28.15
N VAL A 4 -5.49 -36.38 27.27
CA VAL A 4 -4.36 -35.58 26.77
C VAL A 4 -4.03 -34.53 27.83
N ALA A 5 -2.96 -34.76 28.57
CA ALA A 5 -2.41 -33.80 29.50
C ALA A 5 -1.75 -32.67 28.69
N SER A 6 -2.34 -31.50 28.75
CA SER A 6 -1.83 -30.23 28.22
C SER A 6 -0.61 -29.81 29.05
N ALA A 7 0.59 -30.02 28.54
CA ALA A 7 1.81 -29.49 29.15
C ALA A 7 1.87 -27.96 28.89
N LEU A 8 1.37 -27.17 29.81
CA LEU A 8 1.66 -25.75 29.92
C LEU A 8 3.15 -25.61 30.28
N ALA A 9 3.99 -25.36 29.27
CA ALA A 9 5.35 -24.92 29.49
C ALA A 9 5.30 -23.55 30.22
N SER A 10 5.69 -23.52 31.47
CA SER A 10 5.86 -22.30 32.24
C SER A 10 6.88 -21.41 31.55
N ALA A 11 6.43 -20.27 31.00
CA ALA A 11 7.32 -19.27 30.44
C ALA A 11 8.29 -18.79 31.52
N GLN A 12 9.57 -19.09 31.37
CA GLN A 12 10.59 -18.49 32.20
C GLN A 12 10.56 -16.96 32.05
N PRO A 13 10.72 -16.19 33.14
CA PRO A 13 10.81 -14.73 33.04
C PRO A 13 11.98 -14.37 32.11
N LEU A 14 11.73 -13.50 31.17
CA LEU A 14 12.76 -13.00 30.26
C LEU A 14 13.89 -12.35 31.09
N PRO A 15 15.16 -12.58 30.72
CA PRO A 15 16.29 -11.94 31.41
C PRO A 15 16.16 -10.41 31.34
N PRO A 16 16.65 -9.68 32.36
CA PRO A 16 16.66 -8.23 32.32
C PRO A 16 17.36 -7.71 31.04
N PRO A 17 16.97 -6.56 30.49
CA PRO A 17 17.57 -6.02 29.30
C PRO A 17 19.10 -5.89 29.50
N GLY A 18 19.85 -6.45 28.54
CA GLY A 18 21.30 -6.30 28.49
C GLY A 18 21.72 -4.83 28.32
N PRO A 19 23.02 -4.50 28.37
CA PRO A 19 23.50 -3.13 28.25
C PRO A 19 22.94 -2.46 26.98
N THR A 20 22.41 -1.25 27.17
CA THR A 20 21.85 -0.42 26.10
C THR A 20 22.95 -0.07 25.10
N LEU A 21 22.72 -0.38 23.85
CA LEU A 21 23.49 0.24 22.76
C LEU A 21 23.27 1.76 22.83
N PRO A 22 24.24 2.62 22.46
CA PRO A 22 24.00 4.05 22.34
C PRO A 22 22.81 4.24 21.39
N GLY A 23 21.65 4.62 22.00
CA GLY A 23 20.36 4.26 21.46
C GLY A 23 19.90 5.11 20.30
N VAL A 24 19.25 4.49 19.37
CA VAL A 24 18.34 5.16 18.47
C VAL A 24 17.00 5.27 19.17
N LEU A 25 16.68 6.49 19.56
CA LEU A 25 15.41 6.84 20.16
C LEU A 25 14.29 6.60 19.14
N THR A 26 13.33 5.76 19.52
CA THR A 26 12.09 5.65 18.75
C THR A 26 11.06 6.57 19.40
N PRO A 27 10.54 7.57 18.68
CA PRO A 27 9.49 8.44 19.19
C PRO A 27 8.28 7.62 19.61
N ALA A 28 7.84 7.78 20.84
CA ALA A 28 6.61 7.22 21.35
C ALA A 28 5.90 8.30 22.18
N PRO A 29 4.55 8.36 22.14
CA PRO A 29 3.81 9.34 22.93
C PRO A 29 4.08 9.25 24.43
N GLU A 30 4.28 8.02 24.93
CA GLU A 30 4.57 7.76 26.33
C GLU A 30 5.50 6.56 26.50
N ILE A 31 6.17 6.50 27.66
CA ILE A 31 6.97 5.34 28.03
C ILE A 31 6.01 4.21 28.42
N GLY A 32 6.09 3.10 27.68
CA GLY A 32 5.23 1.94 27.89
C GLY A 32 5.67 1.05 29.05
N GLN A 33 4.86 0.04 29.32
CA GLN A 33 5.12 -1.00 30.30
C GLN A 33 5.47 -2.30 29.58
N TYR A 34 6.45 -3.04 30.13
CA TYR A 34 6.78 -4.35 29.59
C TYR A 34 5.72 -5.39 29.93
N GLY A 35 5.40 -6.23 28.98
CA GLY A 35 4.53 -7.39 29.17
C GLY A 35 3.30 -7.41 28.28
N GLY A 36 2.52 -8.48 28.40
CA GLY A 36 1.28 -8.69 27.67
C GLY A 36 1.46 -9.03 26.20
N ALA A 37 0.34 -9.36 25.58
CA ALA A 37 0.24 -9.73 24.19
C ALA A 37 -0.65 -8.75 23.41
N LEU A 38 -0.33 -8.51 22.14
CA LEU A 38 -1.21 -7.87 21.16
C LEU A 38 -1.69 -8.92 20.18
N VAL A 39 -2.97 -8.93 19.88
CA VAL A 39 -3.59 -9.85 18.91
C VAL A 39 -4.20 -9.06 17.77
N SER A 40 -3.74 -9.32 16.55
CA SER A 40 -4.33 -8.82 15.31
C SER A 40 -4.87 -9.96 14.45
N SER A 41 -5.41 -9.64 13.28
CA SER A 41 -5.88 -10.65 12.33
C SER A 41 -5.65 -10.22 10.88
N GLN A 42 -5.40 -11.21 10.00
CA GLN A 42 -5.37 -11.02 8.56
C GLN A 42 -6.21 -12.08 7.84
N ILE A 43 -6.60 -11.81 6.57
CA ILE A 43 -7.52 -12.67 5.82
C ILE A 43 -6.78 -13.81 5.11
N ALA A 44 -5.62 -13.55 4.53
CA ALA A 44 -4.95 -14.52 3.69
C ALA A 44 -3.75 -15.17 4.39
N GLU A 45 -3.50 -16.43 4.02
CA GLU A 45 -2.30 -17.17 4.43
C GLU A 45 -1.04 -16.58 3.79
N PRO A 46 0.11 -16.61 4.48
CA PRO A 46 1.38 -16.32 3.84
C PRO A 46 1.74 -17.43 2.84
N ARG A 47 2.45 -17.08 1.78
CA ARG A 47 3.03 -18.06 0.87
C ARG A 47 4.44 -18.43 1.26
N THR A 48 5.13 -17.54 1.96
CA THR A 48 6.53 -17.71 2.33
C THR A 48 6.88 -16.87 3.56
N PHE A 49 7.92 -17.29 4.28
CA PHE A 49 8.63 -16.48 5.28
C PHE A 49 9.99 -15.99 4.76
N ASN A 50 10.25 -16.08 3.47
CA ASN A 50 11.45 -15.55 2.84
C ASN A 50 11.20 -14.11 2.34
N PRO A 51 11.77 -13.08 2.97
CA PRO A 51 11.53 -11.69 2.58
C PRO A 51 12.08 -11.34 1.19
N ILE A 52 13.02 -12.14 0.63
CA ILE A 52 13.54 -11.91 -0.74
C ILE A 52 12.49 -12.28 -1.80
N THR A 53 11.65 -13.28 -1.54
CA THR A 53 10.67 -13.80 -2.51
C THR A 53 9.23 -13.40 -2.21
N ALA A 54 8.97 -12.79 -1.04
CA ALA A 54 7.64 -12.34 -0.65
C ALA A 54 7.20 -11.14 -1.52
N ALA A 55 6.09 -11.31 -2.23
CA ALA A 55 5.54 -10.29 -3.14
C ALA A 55 4.14 -9.80 -2.70
N GLU A 56 3.41 -10.61 -1.93
CA GLU A 56 2.03 -10.33 -1.50
C GLU A 56 1.96 -9.85 -0.05
N ASP A 57 0.93 -9.05 0.26
CA ASP A 57 0.73 -8.46 1.58
C ASP A 57 0.59 -9.51 2.70
N SER A 58 0.00 -10.67 2.40
CA SER A 58 -0.18 -11.73 3.40
C SER A 58 1.14 -12.29 3.94
N SER A 59 2.19 -12.37 3.11
CA SER A 59 3.53 -12.73 3.55
C SER A 59 4.26 -11.54 4.17
N THR A 60 4.26 -10.37 3.50
CA THR A 60 5.03 -9.21 3.95
C THR A 60 4.56 -8.68 5.31
N ASN A 61 3.26 -8.74 5.62
CA ASN A 61 2.72 -8.37 6.93
C ASN A 61 3.23 -9.28 8.06
N LEU A 62 3.39 -10.58 7.81
CA LEU A 62 3.94 -11.51 8.79
C LEU A 62 5.46 -11.43 8.91
N LEU A 63 6.14 -10.89 7.89
CA LEU A 63 7.58 -10.66 7.90
C LEU A 63 7.98 -9.33 8.57
N ALA A 64 7.10 -8.33 8.53
CA ALA A 64 7.37 -6.99 9.08
C ALA A 64 7.80 -6.98 10.57
N PRO A 65 7.28 -7.83 11.47
CA PRO A 65 7.75 -7.91 12.84
C PRO A 65 9.18 -8.47 12.99
N VAL A 66 9.68 -9.19 11.97
CA VAL A 66 10.92 -9.98 12.04
C VAL A 66 12.08 -9.31 11.29
N PHE A 67 11.80 -8.65 10.16
CA PHE A 67 12.84 -8.15 9.27
C PHE A 67 12.80 -6.64 9.09
N GLU A 68 13.99 -6.04 9.03
CA GLU A 68 14.17 -4.61 8.79
C GLU A 68 15.01 -4.36 7.53
N GLY A 69 14.91 -3.15 6.98
CA GLY A 69 15.73 -2.67 5.85
C GLY A 69 16.82 -1.71 6.31
N LEU A 70 17.61 -1.20 5.35
CA LEU A 70 18.60 -0.16 5.62
C LEU A 70 17.92 1.13 6.09
N VAL A 71 16.79 1.44 5.51
CA VAL A 71 15.94 2.60 5.80
C VAL A 71 14.49 2.16 5.93
N GLU A 72 13.68 2.96 6.58
CA GLU A 72 12.24 2.71 6.73
C GLU A 72 11.43 3.95 6.38
N GLN A 73 10.13 3.76 6.20
CA GLN A 73 9.19 4.85 6.05
C GLN A 73 8.56 5.19 7.39
N ASN A 74 8.60 6.47 7.78
CA ASN A 74 7.83 6.95 8.91
C ASN A 74 6.34 6.80 8.63
N ILE A 75 5.63 6.07 9.49
CA ILE A 75 4.20 5.78 9.30
C ILE A 75 3.29 7.00 9.44
N LEU A 76 3.76 8.08 10.05
CA LEU A 76 2.97 9.30 10.27
C LEU A 76 3.17 10.33 9.16
N THR A 77 4.43 10.51 8.73
CA THR A 77 4.81 11.58 7.78
C THR A 77 5.04 11.08 6.35
N GLY A 78 5.31 9.78 6.19
CA GLY A 78 5.72 9.19 4.92
C GLY A 78 7.19 9.48 4.54
N GLU A 79 7.92 10.23 5.35
CA GLU A 79 9.34 10.50 5.14
C GLU A 79 10.18 9.23 5.34
N ILE A 80 11.40 9.24 4.78
CA ILE A 80 12.32 8.12 4.93
C ILE A 80 13.23 8.39 6.11
N GLU A 81 13.33 7.40 6.99
CA GLU A 81 14.13 7.47 8.23
C GLU A 81 15.22 6.40 8.26
N PRO A 82 16.31 6.65 9.02
CA PRO A 82 17.33 5.65 9.29
C PRO A 82 16.78 4.42 10.02
N ALA A 83 17.18 3.22 9.54
CA ALA A 83 16.90 1.95 10.23
C ALA A 83 18.21 1.18 10.50
N LEU A 84 18.50 0.08 9.82
CA LEU A 84 19.78 -0.62 9.96
C LEU A 84 20.98 0.20 9.47
N ALA A 85 20.77 1.15 8.55
CA ALA A 85 21.70 2.24 8.31
C ALA A 85 21.42 3.39 9.29
N GLU A 86 22.44 3.92 9.95
CA GLU A 86 22.32 5.10 10.81
C GLU A 86 22.26 6.41 10.01
N SER A 87 22.79 6.41 8.80
CA SER A 87 22.79 7.57 7.92
C SER A 87 23.07 7.19 6.47
N TRP A 88 22.77 8.12 5.57
CA TRP A 88 23.17 8.02 4.17
C TRP A 88 23.57 9.38 3.61
N ARG A 89 24.28 9.35 2.49
CA ARG A 89 24.67 10.54 1.71
C ARG A 89 24.44 10.31 0.23
N VAL A 90 23.92 11.32 -0.44
CA VAL A 90 23.73 11.33 -1.89
C VAL A 90 24.81 12.24 -2.49
N SER A 91 25.49 11.80 -3.56
CA SER A 91 26.46 12.61 -4.28
C SER A 91 25.79 13.82 -4.94
N PRO A 92 26.53 14.91 -5.19
CA PRO A 92 25.96 16.11 -5.81
C PRO A 92 25.30 15.87 -7.17
N ASP A 93 25.77 14.87 -7.92
CA ASP A 93 25.20 14.47 -9.21
C ASP A 93 24.05 13.47 -9.09
N GLY A 94 23.68 13.08 -7.85
CA GLY A 94 22.56 12.19 -7.58
C GLY A 94 22.74 10.72 -7.98
N ARG A 95 23.92 10.34 -8.46
CA ARG A 95 24.17 8.97 -8.99
C ARG A 95 24.69 7.98 -7.96
N VAL A 96 25.25 8.49 -6.87
CA VAL A 96 25.87 7.69 -5.84
C VAL A 96 25.20 7.93 -4.50
N GLN A 97 24.73 6.85 -3.87
CA GLN A 97 24.17 6.88 -2.53
C GLN A 97 25.00 5.97 -1.63
N THR A 98 25.55 6.52 -0.55
CA THR A 98 26.40 5.80 0.39
C THR A 98 25.70 5.70 1.73
N PHE A 99 25.50 4.49 2.22
CA PHE A 99 24.89 4.19 3.51
C PHE A 99 25.96 3.77 4.51
N THR A 100 25.82 4.25 5.75
CA THR A 100 26.63 3.85 6.88
C THR A 100 25.81 2.99 7.81
N LEU A 101 26.24 1.75 8.06
CA LEU A 101 25.52 0.83 8.93
C LEU A 101 25.66 1.21 10.40
N ARG A 102 24.61 0.94 11.16
CA ARG A 102 24.56 1.06 12.61
C ARG A 102 25.48 0.04 13.27
N GLU A 103 26.23 0.45 14.29
CA GLU A 103 27.07 -0.46 15.07
C GLU A 103 26.27 -1.24 16.11
N GLY A 104 26.73 -2.44 16.43
CA GLY A 104 26.25 -3.23 17.55
C GLY A 104 24.88 -3.89 17.34
N VAL A 105 24.27 -3.79 16.15
CA VAL A 105 23.06 -4.53 15.83
C VAL A 105 23.37 -6.02 15.77
N GLN A 106 22.47 -6.84 16.32
CA GLN A 106 22.56 -8.29 16.31
C GLN A 106 21.32 -8.90 15.67
N TRP A 107 21.52 -10.02 15.01
CA TRP A 107 20.43 -10.93 14.64
C TRP A 107 19.79 -11.54 15.89
N SER A 108 18.58 -12.04 15.77
CA SER A 108 17.85 -12.64 16.90
C SER A 108 18.53 -13.86 17.50
N ASP A 109 19.43 -14.54 16.77
CA ASP A 109 20.28 -15.63 17.27
C ASP A 109 21.59 -15.16 17.93
N GLY A 110 21.84 -13.85 17.97
CA GLY A 110 23.00 -13.23 18.63
C GLY A 110 24.22 -13.03 17.72
N GLN A 111 24.18 -13.47 16.45
CA GLN A 111 25.24 -13.16 15.49
C GLN A 111 25.23 -11.65 15.17
N PRO A 112 26.38 -11.02 14.94
CA PRO A 112 26.44 -9.62 14.59
C PRO A 112 25.84 -9.39 13.19
N PHE A 113 25.07 -8.32 13.04
CA PHE A 113 24.66 -7.79 11.74
C PHE A 113 25.83 -7.02 11.11
N THR A 114 26.16 -7.32 9.86
CA THR A 114 27.34 -6.77 9.19
C THR A 114 27.04 -6.34 7.76
N ILE A 115 28.02 -5.65 7.15
CA ILE A 115 27.96 -5.25 5.75
C ILE A 115 27.83 -6.45 4.81
N ASP A 116 28.36 -7.62 5.20
CA ASP A 116 28.28 -8.84 4.42
C ASP A 116 26.84 -9.36 4.29
N ASP A 117 25.98 -9.11 5.26
CA ASP A 117 24.55 -9.46 5.20
C ASP A 117 23.84 -8.60 4.14
N VAL A 118 24.17 -7.31 4.09
CA VAL A 118 23.63 -6.39 3.08
C VAL A 118 24.09 -6.79 1.69
N ALA A 119 25.38 -7.01 1.51
CA ALA A 119 25.96 -7.45 0.23
C ALA A 119 25.38 -8.79 -0.22
N PHE A 120 25.20 -9.73 0.70
CA PHE A 120 24.57 -11.02 0.44
C PHE A 120 23.10 -10.88 0.01
N THR A 121 22.32 -10.04 0.68
CA THR A 121 20.92 -9.79 0.32
C THR A 121 20.80 -9.28 -1.11
N LEU A 122 21.65 -8.31 -1.48
CA LEU A 122 21.67 -7.77 -2.84
C LEU A 122 22.14 -8.82 -3.86
N ALA A 123 23.17 -9.60 -3.52
CA ALA A 123 23.62 -10.71 -4.37
C ALA A 123 22.50 -11.72 -4.61
N ALA A 124 21.71 -12.06 -3.60
CA ALA A 124 20.58 -12.95 -3.75
C ALA A 124 19.48 -12.36 -4.66
N ILE A 125 19.16 -11.07 -4.51
CA ILE A 125 18.19 -10.36 -5.36
C ILE A 125 18.65 -10.36 -6.83
N PHE A 126 19.95 -10.14 -7.10
CA PHE A 126 20.48 -10.08 -8.45
C PHE A 126 20.94 -11.44 -9.01
N THR A 127 20.71 -12.53 -8.28
CA THR A 127 21.00 -13.88 -8.79
C THR A 127 19.90 -14.31 -9.77
N ASP A 128 20.30 -14.70 -10.97
CA ASP A 128 19.40 -15.31 -11.95
C ASP A 128 18.63 -16.47 -11.31
N SER A 129 17.42 -16.70 -11.73
CA SER A 129 16.51 -17.72 -11.19
C SER A 129 15.99 -17.51 -9.75
N VAL A 130 16.39 -16.48 -9.01
CA VAL A 130 15.68 -16.05 -7.80
C VAL A 130 14.43 -15.27 -8.21
N GLN A 131 13.28 -15.81 -7.83
CA GLN A 131 11.98 -15.17 -8.08
C GLN A 131 11.72 -14.09 -7.03
N THR A 132 12.08 -12.86 -7.35
CA THR A 132 11.99 -11.73 -6.43
C THR A 132 11.32 -10.53 -7.08
N PRO A 133 10.43 -9.79 -6.37
CA PRO A 133 9.88 -8.53 -6.88
C PRO A 133 10.91 -7.40 -6.84
N PHE A 134 12.04 -7.58 -6.17
CA PHE A 134 13.02 -6.51 -5.95
C PHE A 134 14.00 -6.32 -7.09
N LEU A 135 14.16 -7.30 -8.00
CA LEU A 135 15.01 -7.16 -9.19
C LEU A 135 14.50 -6.01 -10.06
N ASP A 136 13.20 -5.98 -10.34
CA ASP A 136 12.60 -4.91 -11.14
C ASP A 136 12.63 -3.58 -10.40
N LEU A 137 12.35 -3.57 -9.08
CA LEU A 137 12.44 -2.37 -8.24
C LEU A 137 13.86 -1.76 -8.20
N LEU A 138 14.89 -2.59 -8.23
CA LEU A 138 16.30 -2.17 -8.24
C LEU A 138 16.89 -2.13 -9.66
N THR A 139 16.05 -2.18 -10.70
CA THR A 139 16.43 -1.95 -12.10
C THR A 139 15.95 -0.56 -12.50
N ILE A 140 16.89 0.39 -12.63
CA ILE A 140 16.62 1.78 -12.96
C ILE A 140 17.09 2.05 -14.39
N ASP A 141 16.22 2.63 -15.22
CA ASP A 141 16.47 2.85 -16.66
C ASP A 141 16.92 1.55 -17.39
N GLY A 142 16.31 0.42 -17.04
CA GLY A 142 16.62 -0.89 -17.63
C GLY A 142 17.96 -1.49 -17.20
N ARG A 143 18.61 -0.94 -16.18
CA ARG A 143 19.89 -1.43 -15.66
C ARG A 143 19.83 -1.70 -14.16
N PRO A 144 20.29 -2.86 -13.69
CA PRO A 144 20.39 -3.13 -12.26
C PRO A 144 21.28 -2.10 -11.56
N VAL A 145 20.85 -1.68 -10.37
CA VAL A 145 21.63 -0.79 -9.49
C VAL A 145 22.91 -1.51 -9.09
N ARG A 146 24.05 -0.88 -9.32
CA ARG A 146 25.35 -1.43 -8.91
C ARG A 146 25.60 -1.09 -7.44
N TYR A 147 26.23 -2.01 -6.73
CA TYR A 147 26.66 -1.77 -5.37
C TYR A 147 28.09 -2.24 -5.12
N ARG A 148 28.73 -1.64 -4.13
CA ARG A 148 30.03 -2.10 -3.60
C ARG A 148 30.14 -1.78 -2.12
N THR A 149 30.78 -2.65 -1.37
CA THR A 149 31.21 -2.39 -0.01
C THR A 149 32.45 -1.51 -0.03
N LEU A 150 32.48 -0.45 0.78
CA LEU A 150 33.64 0.44 0.90
C LEU A 150 34.54 0.02 2.06
N ASP A 151 33.95 -0.42 3.14
CA ASP A 151 34.58 -0.93 4.36
C ASP A 151 33.59 -1.78 5.16
N SER A 152 33.92 -2.08 6.41
CA SER A 152 33.09 -2.93 7.29
C SER A 152 31.70 -2.36 7.63
N ARG A 153 31.46 -1.06 7.35
CA ARG A 153 30.21 -0.37 7.71
C ARG A 153 29.56 0.35 6.55
N ARG A 154 30.27 0.61 5.46
CA ARG A 154 29.73 1.44 4.37
C ARG A 154 29.51 0.65 3.11
N ILE A 155 28.31 0.81 2.55
CA ILE A 155 27.94 0.32 1.23
C ILE A 155 27.54 1.48 0.33
N GLN A 156 27.92 1.40 -0.92
CA GLN A 156 27.65 2.39 -1.94
C GLN A 156 26.81 1.78 -3.05
N PHE A 157 25.71 2.47 -3.38
CA PHE A 157 24.88 2.18 -4.54
C PHE A 157 25.20 3.19 -5.65
N THR A 158 25.23 2.73 -6.89
CA THR A 158 25.54 3.58 -8.05
C THR A 158 24.56 3.29 -9.17
N THR A 159 24.00 4.34 -9.74
CA THR A 159 23.10 4.33 -10.90
C THR A 159 23.75 5.08 -12.06
N ASP A 160 23.35 4.78 -13.30
CA ASP A 160 23.94 5.44 -14.49
C ASP A 160 23.46 6.88 -14.64
N LYS A 161 22.23 7.15 -14.21
CA LYS A 161 21.66 8.49 -14.09
C LYS A 161 21.33 8.79 -12.63
N PRO A 162 21.08 10.06 -12.26
CA PRO A 162 20.56 10.41 -10.93
C PRO A 162 19.30 9.57 -10.62
N SER A 163 19.12 9.14 -9.37
CA SER A 163 17.92 8.41 -8.98
C SER A 163 17.25 9.01 -7.76
N GLY A 164 16.11 9.69 -8.00
CA GLY A 164 15.26 10.26 -6.96
C GLY A 164 14.46 9.22 -6.20
N LEU A 165 14.27 8.02 -6.75
CA LEU A 165 13.43 6.98 -6.18
C LEU A 165 14.21 5.90 -5.42
N LEU A 166 15.52 5.73 -5.67
CA LEU A 166 16.30 4.62 -5.10
C LEU A 166 16.18 4.53 -3.57
N LEU A 167 16.25 5.68 -2.87
CA LEU A 167 16.12 5.70 -1.42
C LEU A 167 14.75 5.15 -0.96
N ARG A 168 13.68 5.50 -1.67
CA ARG A 168 12.34 4.99 -1.41
C ARG A 168 12.23 3.50 -1.71
N LEU A 169 12.81 3.04 -2.80
CA LEU A 169 12.80 1.63 -3.19
C LEU A 169 13.50 0.75 -2.15
N LEU A 170 14.57 1.26 -1.53
CA LEU A 170 15.30 0.55 -0.48
C LEU A 170 14.49 0.35 0.81
N THR A 171 13.40 1.09 1.06
CA THR A 171 12.51 0.82 2.20
C THR A 171 11.79 -0.53 2.10
N PHE A 172 11.59 -1.04 0.88
CA PHE A 172 10.95 -2.34 0.64
C PHE A 172 11.92 -3.51 0.82
N VAL A 173 13.22 -3.29 0.64
CA VAL A 173 14.24 -4.35 0.73
C VAL A 173 14.55 -4.67 2.18
N LYS A 174 14.20 -5.87 2.61
CA LYS A 174 14.53 -6.39 3.95
C LYS A 174 15.84 -7.16 3.89
N ILE A 175 16.73 -6.92 4.87
CA ILE A 175 18.02 -7.59 4.91
C ILE A 175 17.88 -8.98 5.55
N VAL A 176 18.58 -9.96 4.99
CA VAL A 176 18.58 -11.35 5.47
C VAL A 176 19.95 -11.79 5.95
N PRO A 177 20.04 -12.72 6.94
CA PRO A 177 21.29 -13.16 7.53
C PRO A 177 22.08 -14.07 6.58
N ARG A 178 23.25 -13.61 6.16
CA ARG A 178 24.17 -14.36 5.31
C ARG A 178 24.53 -15.73 5.91
N HIS A 179 24.77 -15.79 7.21
CA HIS A 179 25.18 -17.02 7.90
C HIS A 179 24.12 -18.15 7.86
N ARG A 180 22.84 -17.80 7.60
CA ARG A 180 21.74 -18.76 7.45
C ARG A 180 21.49 -19.16 6.00
N LEU A 181 21.63 -18.24 5.08
CA LEU A 181 21.16 -18.42 3.70
C LEU A 181 22.27 -18.55 2.66
N ALA A 182 23.55 -18.28 3.00
CA ALA A 182 24.63 -18.35 2.03
C ALA A 182 24.80 -19.76 1.43
N SER A 183 24.71 -20.81 2.25
CA SER A 183 24.78 -22.19 1.76
C SER A 183 23.57 -22.59 0.90
N VAL A 184 22.42 -21.95 1.11
CA VAL A 184 21.20 -22.15 0.29
C VAL A 184 21.42 -21.53 -1.08
N LEU A 185 21.82 -20.25 -1.13
CA LEU A 185 22.08 -19.54 -2.38
C LEU A 185 23.19 -20.21 -3.21
N ALA A 186 24.23 -20.74 -2.55
CA ALA A 186 25.31 -21.47 -3.22
C ALA A 186 24.83 -22.74 -3.97
N ARG A 187 23.66 -23.29 -3.61
CA ARG A 187 23.01 -24.39 -4.34
C ARG A 187 22.14 -23.91 -5.51
N GLY A 188 21.99 -22.60 -5.69
CA GLY A 188 21.27 -21.96 -6.78
C GLY A 188 20.01 -21.22 -6.37
N GLY A 189 19.53 -20.32 -7.25
CA GLY A 189 18.37 -19.49 -7.00
C GLY A 189 17.07 -20.27 -6.78
N THR A 190 16.92 -21.42 -7.42
CA THR A 190 15.75 -22.30 -7.19
C THR A 190 15.67 -22.79 -5.73
N GLU A 191 16.81 -23.07 -5.11
CA GLU A 191 16.84 -23.44 -3.69
C GLU A 191 16.55 -22.22 -2.79
N MET A 192 16.99 -21.03 -3.19
CA MET A 192 16.67 -19.78 -2.51
C MET A 192 15.17 -19.49 -2.55
N ASN A 193 14.49 -19.79 -3.65
CA ASN A 193 13.03 -19.63 -3.77
C ASN A 193 12.24 -20.53 -2.80
N LYS A 194 12.79 -21.69 -2.44
CA LYS A 194 12.18 -22.63 -1.48
C LYS A 194 12.55 -22.35 -0.03
N ALA A 195 13.61 -21.56 0.18
CA ALA A 195 14.09 -21.25 1.52
C ALA A 195 13.01 -20.52 2.32
N TRP A 196 12.91 -20.83 3.61
CA TRP A 196 11.96 -20.23 4.53
C TRP A 196 10.50 -20.26 4.05
N GLY A 197 10.11 -21.38 3.41
CA GLY A 197 8.71 -21.66 3.10
C GLY A 197 7.88 -21.83 4.38
N ILE A 198 6.57 -21.91 4.23
CA ILE A 198 5.60 -21.97 5.35
C ILE A 198 5.78 -23.17 6.30
N ALA A 199 6.45 -24.23 5.84
CA ALA A 199 6.78 -25.42 6.64
C ALA A 199 8.14 -25.34 7.33
N THR A 200 8.91 -24.27 7.12
CA THR A 200 10.21 -24.07 7.76
C THR A 200 10.02 -23.94 9.27
N PRO A 201 10.83 -24.64 10.11
CA PRO A 201 10.80 -24.45 11.53
C PRO A 201 11.03 -22.97 11.89
N PRO A 202 10.14 -22.35 12.68
CA PRO A 202 10.22 -20.92 12.98
C PRO A 202 11.56 -20.45 13.54
N GLN A 203 12.27 -21.34 14.26
CA GLN A 203 13.59 -21.06 14.87
C GLN A 203 14.70 -20.84 13.83
N GLU A 204 14.48 -21.24 12.58
CA GLU A 204 15.40 -21.00 11.48
C GLU A 204 15.25 -19.60 10.86
N ILE A 205 14.10 -18.95 11.10
CA ILE A 205 13.76 -17.64 10.55
C ILE A 205 14.31 -16.56 11.47
N ILE A 206 15.47 -16.03 11.12
CA ILE A 206 16.27 -15.12 11.92
C ILE A 206 16.19 -13.71 11.35
N GLY A 207 15.83 -12.73 12.15
CA GLY A 207 15.72 -11.32 11.75
C GLY A 207 16.33 -10.37 12.76
N THR A 208 16.35 -9.08 12.44
CA THR A 208 16.80 -7.99 13.32
C THR A 208 15.64 -7.28 14.01
N GLY A 209 14.41 -7.56 13.58
CA GLY A 209 13.20 -6.85 13.99
C GLY A 209 12.81 -7.03 15.47
N PRO A 210 11.74 -6.32 15.89
CA PRO A 210 11.31 -6.31 17.30
C PRO A 210 10.82 -7.66 17.82
N PHE A 211 10.43 -8.57 16.94
CA PHE A 211 9.92 -9.88 17.32
C PHE A 211 10.59 -11.02 16.55
N VAL A 212 10.49 -12.21 17.12
CA VAL A 212 10.97 -13.48 16.56
C VAL A 212 9.76 -14.39 16.35
N LEU A 213 9.63 -15.01 15.18
CA LEU A 213 8.57 -15.98 14.93
C LEU A 213 8.77 -17.21 15.82
N GLN A 214 7.80 -17.49 16.69
CA GLN A 214 7.80 -18.63 17.61
C GLN A 214 7.09 -19.85 17.01
N SER A 215 5.94 -19.61 16.38
CA SER A 215 5.16 -20.67 15.74
C SER A 215 4.25 -20.10 14.66
N TYR A 216 3.96 -20.93 13.68
CA TYR A 216 2.93 -20.69 12.67
C TYR A 216 2.10 -21.95 12.49
N ALA A 217 0.78 -21.79 12.51
CA ALA A 217 -0.17 -22.86 12.24
C ALA A 217 -1.08 -22.42 11.08
N PRO A 218 -1.04 -23.08 9.92
CA PRO A 218 -1.95 -22.79 8.81
C PRO A 218 -3.42 -22.87 9.24
N GLY A 219 -4.25 -21.94 8.77
CA GLY A 219 -5.64 -21.78 9.19
C GLY A 219 -5.82 -21.33 10.63
N GLY A 220 -4.74 -21.07 11.35
CA GLY A 220 -4.74 -20.71 12.76
C GLY A 220 -4.13 -19.36 13.02
N ARG A 221 -2.86 -19.34 13.43
CA ARG A 221 -2.17 -18.10 13.77
C ARG A 221 -0.64 -18.17 13.64
N ALA A 222 -0.04 -17.01 13.44
CA ALA A 222 1.38 -16.77 13.66
C ALA A 222 1.58 -16.18 15.07
N ILE A 223 2.53 -16.71 15.83
CA ILE A 223 2.87 -16.25 17.17
C ILE A 223 4.31 -15.77 17.17
N TYR A 224 4.53 -14.58 17.71
CA TYR A 224 5.83 -13.96 17.81
C TYR A 224 6.14 -13.66 19.26
N LEU A 225 7.40 -13.85 19.66
CA LEU A 225 7.92 -13.44 20.95
C LEU A 225 8.85 -12.24 20.81
N ARG A 226 8.92 -11.44 21.85
CA ARG A 226 9.82 -10.29 21.94
C ARG A 226 11.26 -10.69 21.60
N ASN A 227 11.90 -9.94 20.69
CA ASN A 227 13.33 -10.05 20.46
C ASN A 227 14.10 -9.32 21.57
N ALA A 228 14.72 -10.08 22.47
CA ALA A 228 15.50 -9.51 23.58
C ALA A 228 16.77 -8.76 23.11
N ARG A 229 17.18 -8.95 21.84
CA ARG A 229 18.35 -8.31 21.21
C ARG A 229 17.98 -7.13 20.32
N TYR A 230 16.70 -6.73 20.30
CA TYR A 230 16.27 -5.61 19.46
C TYR A 230 17.05 -4.34 19.80
N TRP A 231 17.50 -3.64 18.80
CA TRP A 231 18.47 -2.55 18.91
C TRP A 231 17.87 -1.19 19.27
N ARG A 232 16.55 -1.00 19.11
CA ARG A 232 15.88 0.27 19.41
C ARG A 232 15.57 0.41 20.89
N VAL A 233 15.59 1.66 21.34
CA VAL A 233 15.25 2.05 22.72
C VAL A 233 14.22 3.19 22.71
N ASP A 234 13.52 3.36 23.84
CA ASP A 234 12.67 4.52 24.10
C ASP A 234 13.48 5.73 24.59
N ALA A 235 12.80 6.86 24.87
CA ALA A 235 13.42 8.09 25.33
C ALA A 235 14.14 7.98 26.69
N LYS A 236 13.90 6.91 27.46
CA LYS A 236 14.61 6.61 28.72
C LYS A 236 15.70 5.56 28.56
N GLY A 237 15.97 5.09 27.34
CA GLY A 237 16.95 4.05 27.07
C GLY A 237 16.43 2.63 27.33
N ASN A 238 15.15 2.43 27.57
CA ASN A 238 14.57 1.10 27.73
C ASN A 238 14.49 0.39 26.38
N ARG A 239 14.97 -0.85 26.31
CA ARG A 239 14.98 -1.64 25.06
C ARG A 239 13.55 -2.03 24.62
N LEU A 240 13.20 -1.70 23.40
CA LEU A 240 11.94 -2.09 22.79
C LEU A 240 11.98 -3.57 22.31
N PRO A 241 10.85 -4.18 21.94
CA PRO A 241 9.47 -3.71 22.15
C PRO A 241 9.02 -3.88 23.61
N TYR A 242 7.92 -3.21 23.97
CA TYR A 242 7.32 -3.39 25.30
C TYR A 242 6.53 -4.70 25.42
N LEU A 243 5.82 -5.08 24.37
CA LEU A 243 5.04 -6.33 24.35
C LEU A 243 5.95 -7.55 24.42
N THR A 244 5.54 -8.55 25.21
CA THR A 244 6.24 -9.84 25.24
C THR A 244 5.83 -10.76 24.11
N ARG A 245 4.63 -10.56 23.54
CA ARG A 245 4.06 -11.42 22.53
C ARG A 245 3.22 -10.60 21.52
N TYR A 246 3.29 -11.00 20.26
CA TYR A 246 2.41 -10.53 19.20
C TYR A 246 1.81 -11.73 18.49
N GLU A 247 0.52 -11.68 18.17
CA GLU A 247 -0.18 -12.75 17.48
C GLU A 247 -0.94 -12.20 16.28
N VAL A 248 -0.93 -12.94 15.19
CA VAL A 248 -1.74 -12.67 14.01
C VAL A 248 -2.62 -13.87 13.73
N MET A 249 -3.91 -13.73 13.93
CA MET A 249 -4.89 -14.76 13.55
C MET A 249 -5.10 -14.74 12.04
N ILE A 250 -5.15 -15.92 11.42
CA ILE A 250 -5.55 -16.07 10.04
C ILE A 250 -7.04 -16.41 10.02
N VAL A 251 -7.82 -15.58 9.34
CA VAL A 251 -9.29 -15.75 9.27
C VAL A 251 -9.75 -15.70 7.81
N PRO A 252 -10.83 -16.42 7.45
CA PRO A 252 -11.26 -16.54 6.05
C PRO A 252 -11.76 -15.25 5.43
N THR A 253 -12.47 -14.41 6.21
CA THR A 253 -13.16 -13.24 5.68
C THR A 253 -12.99 -11.99 6.53
N ARG A 254 -13.32 -10.83 5.96
CA ARG A 254 -13.34 -9.56 6.73
C ARG A 254 -14.43 -9.58 7.82
N ASP A 255 -15.53 -10.28 7.59
CA ASP A 255 -16.58 -10.42 8.59
C ASP A 255 -16.12 -11.30 9.77
N ASP A 256 -15.30 -12.33 9.50
CA ASP A 256 -14.64 -13.11 10.58
C ASP A 256 -13.68 -12.23 11.38
N LYS A 257 -12.90 -11.33 10.75
CA LYS A 257 -12.09 -10.34 11.48
C LYS A 257 -12.96 -9.49 12.43
N ARG A 258 -14.10 -9.01 11.93
CA ARG A 258 -15.07 -8.24 12.73
C ARG A 258 -15.59 -9.07 13.91
N LEU A 259 -16.02 -10.29 13.67
CA LEU A 259 -16.52 -11.19 14.73
C LEU A 259 -15.46 -11.46 15.80
N LYS A 260 -14.21 -11.75 15.40
CA LYS A 260 -13.09 -11.94 16.33
C LYS A 260 -12.82 -10.71 17.19
N PHE A 261 -12.85 -9.52 16.59
CA PHE A 261 -12.73 -8.28 17.33
C PHE A 261 -13.90 -8.09 18.30
N MET A 262 -15.15 -8.23 17.86
CA MET A 262 -16.31 -8.04 18.73
C MET A 262 -16.33 -9.05 19.90
N ALA A 263 -15.89 -10.27 19.69
CA ALA A 263 -15.74 -11.31 20.73
C ALA A 263 -14.59 -11.04 21.72
N GLY A 264 -13.75 -10.03 21.50
CA GLY A 264 -12.59 -9.73 22.34
C GLY A 264 -11.37 -10.61 22.09
N GLU A 265 -11.36 -11.38 21.00
CA GLU A 265 -10.27 -12.25 20.61
C GLU A 265 -9.16 -11.49 19.84
N SER A 266 -9.48 -10.35 19.22
CA SER A 266 -8.54 -9.45 18.56
C SER A 266 -8.52 -8.09 19.26
N ASP A 267 -7.37 -7.41 19.22
CA ASP A 267 -7.19 -6.08 19.79
C ASP A 267 -7.39 -4.96 18.78
N LEU A 268 -7.27 -5.29 17.49
CA LEU A 268 -7.29 -4.35 16.39
C LEU A 268 -8.30 -4.80 15.33
N TYR A 269 -9.06 -3.84 14.81
CA TYR A 269 -9.92 -4.02 13.65
C TYR A 269 -10.02 -2.71 12.87
N ASP A 270 -9.86 -2.76 11.56
CA ASP A 270 -10.14 -1.61 10.69
C ASP A 270 -11.59 -1.67 10.21
N ALA A 271 -12.45 -0.84 10.81
CA ALA A 271 -13.87 -0.83 10.52
C ALA A 271 -14.16 -0.19 9.15
N ARG A 272 -15.13 -0.76 8.43
CA ARG A 272 -15.64 -0.14 7.20
C ARG A 272 -16.40 1.14 7.53
N PRO A 273 -16.44 2.15 6.66
CA PRO A 273 -17.20 3.38 6.90
C PRO A 273 -18.63 3.15 7.36
N LYS A 274 -19.34 2.19 6.78
CA LYS A 274 -20.71 1.82 7.16
C LYS A 274 -20.83 1.21 8.56
N GLU A 275 -19.77 0.67 9.12
CA GLU A 275 -19.74 0.05 10.44
C GLU A 275 -19.47 1.08 11.55
N TYR A 276 -19.05 2.30 11.20
CA TYR A 276 -18.59 3.30 12.17
C TYR A 276 -19.64 3.61 13.25
N ALA A 277 -20.90 3.82 12.87
CA ALA A 277 -21.98 4.14 13.81
C ALA A 277 -22.25 2.99 14.77
N ASP A 278 -22.25 1.75 14.27
CA ASP A 278 -22.43 0.53 15.08
C ASP A 278 -21.27 0.37 16.09
N PHE A 279 -20.03 0.51 15.61
CA PHE A 279 -18.84 0.46 16.47
C PHE A 279 -18.84 1.58 17.51
N THR A 280 -19.22 2.81 17.14
CA THR A 280 -19.33 3.94 18.08
C THR A 280 -20.35 3.64 19.18
N GLY A 281 -21.49 3.06 18.82
CA GLY A 281 -22.53 2.71 19.79
C GLY A 281 -22.10 1.63 20.78
N GLN A 282 -21.24 0.72 20.36
CA GLN A 282 -20.83 -0.43 21.17
C GLN A 282 -19.47 -0.25 21.87
N GLN A 283 -18.73 0.83 21.63
CA GLN A 283 -17.35 0.98 22.11
C GLN A 283 -17.20 0.91 23.64
N LYS A 284 -18.16 1.44 24.39
CA LYS A 284 -18.14 1.40 25.86
C LYS A 284 -18.31 -0.04 26.37
N ALA A 285 -19.30 -0.75 25.87
CA ALA A 285 -19.56 -2.15 26.25
C ALA A 285 -18.43 -3.08 25.80
N GLY A 286 -17.86 -2.84 24.62
CA GLY A 286 -16.78 -3.61 24.05
C GLY A 286 -15.38 -3.25 24.56
N ASN A 287 -15.24 -2.24 25.43
CA ASN A 287 -13.96 -1.73 25.92
C ASN A 287 -12.94 -1.45 24.81
N TYR A 288 -13.36 -0.71 23.82
CA TYR A 288 -12.50 -0.24 22.71
C TYR A 288 -12.82 1.21 22.34
N THR A 289 -11.96 1.84 21.60
CA THR A 289 -12.19 3.13 20.95
C THR A 289 -12.12 2.93 19.45
N ILE A 290 -13.14 3.43 18.72
CA ILE A 290 -13.04 3.61 17.29
C ILE A 290 -12.46 5.00 17.02
N HIS A 291 -11.39 5.06 16.27
CA HIS A 291 -10.68 6.30 15.97
C HIS A 291 -11.11 6.84 14.61
N ASP A 292 -11.11 8.16 14.48
CA ASP A 292 -11.27 8.86 13.21
C ASP A 292 -9.88 9.04 12.60
N GLY A 293 -9.48 8.08 11.78
CA GLY A 293 -8.18 8.04 11.15
C GLY A 293 -8.09 8.94 9.92
N PRO A 294 -6.90 9.06 9.34
CA PRO A 294 -6.68 9.83 8.12
C PRO A 294 -7.35 9.17 6.91
N GLU A 295 -7.36 9.89 5.79
CA GLU A 295 -7.81 9.36 4.51
C GLU A 295 -6.91 8.21 4.05
N ALA A 296 -7.51 7.21 3.39
CA ALA A 296 -6.77 6.18 2.70
C ALA A 296 -5.93 6.77 1.56
N LEU A 297 -4.85 6.10 1.20
CA LEU A 297 -4.00 6.52 0.07
C LEU A 297 -4.65 6.26 -1.29
N SER A 298 -5.64 5.38 -1.34
CA SER A 298 -6.33 4.95 -2.57
C SER A 298 -7.77 5.44 -2.61
N ALA A 299 -8.27 5.74 -3.79
CA ALA A 299 -9.66 6.04 -4.06
C ALA A 299 -10.19 5.19 -5.22
N LEU A 300 -11.47 4.88 -5.20
CA LEU A 300 -12.17 4.34 -6.37
C LEU A 300 -12.35 5.43 -7.43
N PHE A 301 -12.31 5.04 -8.69
CA PHE A 301 -12.50 5.92 -9.83
C PHE A 301 -13.37 5.28 -10.93
N LEU A 302 -14.03 6.13 -11.72
CA LEU A 302 -14.60 5.78 -13.02
C LEU A 302 -13.52 5.94 -14.09
N MET A 303 -13.44 4.98 -15.01
CA MET A 303 -12.53 5.02 -16.14
C MET A 303 -13.24 4.52 -17.40
N PHE A 304 -12.95 5.15 -18.53
CA PHE A 304 -13.42 4.78 -19.85
C PHE A 304 -12.30 4.14 -20.67
N ASN A 305 -12.66 3.11 -21.43
CA ASN A 305 -11.75 2.48 -22.37
C ASN A 305 -11.48 3.40 -23.56
N GLN A 306 -10.23 3.79 -23.75
CA GLN A 306 -9.79 4.63 -24.87
C GLN A 306 -8.92 3.84 -25.88
N ASN A 307 -8.85 2.51 -25.71
CA ASN A 307 -8.01 1.62 -26.50
C ASN A 307 -8.76 1.15 -27.77
N PRO A 308 -8.28 1.50 -28.98
CA PRO A 308 -8.91 1.08 -30.23
C PRO A 308 -8.83 -0.44 -30.48
N ALA A 309 -7.95 -1.16 -29.77
CA ALA A 309 -7.89 -2.63 -29.86
C ALA A 309 -9.05 -3.32 -29.11
N GLY A 310 -9.63 -2.65 -28.09
CA GLY A 310 -10.70 -3.21 -27.27
C GLY A 310 -12.09 -2.59 -27.52
N LEU A 311 -12.15 -1.45 -28.19
CA LEU A 311 -13.39 -0.70 -28.37
C LEU A 311 -13.44 -0.03 -29.76
N ALA A 312 -14.61 -0.06 -30.40
CA ALA A 312 -14.87 0.58 -31.69
C ALA A 312 -15.72 1.85 -31.53
N ALA A 313 -15.78 2.66 -32.60
CA ALA A 313 -16.74 3.75 -32.71
C ALA A 313 -18.21 3.20 -32.66
N PRO A 314 -19.20 3.99 -32.17
CA PRO A 314 -19.03 5.38 -31.74
C PRO A 314 -18.49 5.54 -30.33
N LYS A 315 -18.49 4.50 -29.50
CA LYS A 315 -18.12 4.58 -28.08
C LYS A 315 -16.66 5.00 -27.88
N LEU A 316 -15.74 4.46 -28.68
CA LEU A 316 -14.34 4.88 -28.65
C LEU A 316 -14.20 6.39 -28.86
N THR A 317 -14.93 6.95 -29.82
CA THR A 317 -14.91 8.39 -30.11
C THR A 317 -15.42 9.21 -28.93
N TRP A 318 -16.52 8.78 -28.28
CA TRP A 318 -17.04 9.46 -27.10
C TRP A 318 -16.04 9.44 -25.96
N PHE A 319 -15.40 8.30 -25.71
CA PHE A 319 -14.51 8.11 -24.55
C PHE A 319 -13.14 8.77 -24.75
N GLN A 320 -12.69 8.93 -25.99
CA GLN A 320 -11.48 9.71 -26.32
C GLN A 320 -11.75 11.22 -26.30
N ASP A 321 -13.00 11.67 -26.43
CA ASP A 321 -13.36 13.09 -26.34
C ASP A 321 -13.25 13.59 -24.88
N VAL A 322 -12.28 14.45 -24.61
CA VAL A 322 -12.08 15.04 -23.30
C VAL A 322 -13.26 15.91 -22.84
N GLN A 323 -14.00 16.52 -23.78
CA GLN A 323 -15.19 17.34 -23.42
C GLN A 323 -16.32 16.45 -22.91
N PHE A 324 -16.50 15.27 -23.50
CA PHE A 324 -17.41 14.26 -22.98
C PHE A 324 -17.02 13.82 -21.57
N ARG A 325 -15.76 13.46 -21.34
CA ARG A 325 -15.28 13.06 -19.99
C ARG A 325 -15.44 14.19 -18.97
N ARG A 326 -15.13 15.44 -19.35
CA ARG A 326 -15.30 16.62 -18.48
C ARG A 326 -16.76 16.84 -18.11
N ALA A 327 -17.67 16.74 -19.09
CA ALA A 327 -19.10 16.85 -18.81
C ALA A 327 -19.58 15.79 -17.83
N LEU A 328 -19.18 14.53 -18.03
CA LEU A 328 -19.53 13.45 -17.10
C LEU A 328 -18.92 13.64 -15.71
N ASN A 329 -17.71 14.22 -15.61
CA ASN A 329 -17.09 14.50 -14.34
C ASN A 329 -17.87 15.53 -13.50
N TYR A 330 -18.53 16.52 -14.13
CA TYR A 330 -19.48 17.44 -13.45
C TYR A 330 -20.79 16.75 -13.08
N ALA A 331 -21.13 15.63 -13.71
CA ALA A 331 -22.34 14.86 -13.39
C ALA A 331 -22.10 13.77 -12.31
N ILE A 332 -20.94 13.68 -11.70
CA ILE A 332 -20.65 12.77 -10.58
C ILE A 332 -20.92 13.49 -9.28
N ASP A 333 -21.98 13.10 -8.56
CA ASP A 333 -22.28 13.62 -7.22
C ASP A 333 -21.39 12.96 -6.16
N ARG A 334 -20.19 13.52 -5.99
CA ARG A 334 -19.23 13.04 -4.98
C ARG A 334 -19.72 13.20 -3.55
N ASN A 335 -20.55 14.21 -3.28
CA ASN A 335 -21.14 14.39 -1.95
C ASN A 335 -22.16 13.29 -1.66
N ALA A 336 -23.00 12.94 -2.63
CA ALA A 336 -23.90 11.79 -2.49
C ALA A 336 -23.11 10.49 -2.27
N ILE A 337 -21.97 10.29 -2.97
CA ILE A 337 -21.10 9.14 -2.75
C ILE A 337 -20.53 9.16 -1.32
N VAL A 338 -20.01 10.29 -0.84
CA VAL A 338 -19.51 10.42 0.54
C VAL A 338 -20.57 10.06 1.55
N GLU A 339 -21.78 10.59 1.42
CA GLU A 339 -22.86 10.37 2.38
C GLU A 339 -23.44 8.95 2.30
N GLN A 340 -23.76 8.46 1.11
CA GLN A 340 -24.52 7.22 0.95
C GLN A 340 -23.63 5.97 0.93
N VAL A 341 -22.41 6.08 0.39
CA VAL A 341 -21.46 4.94 0.31
C VAL A 341 -20.57 4.88 1.54
N TYR A 342 -20.07 6.03 1.97
CA TYR A 342 -19.08 6.12 3.05
C TYR A 342 -19.63 6.69 4.36
N ALA A 343 -20.96 6.92 4.47
CA ALA A 343 -21.62 7.43 5.68
C ALA A 343 -20.99 8.73 6.21
N GLY A 344 -20.62 9.66 5.33
CA GLY A 344 -19.92 10.90 5.66
C GLY A 344 -18.44 10.73 6.01
N ARG A 345 -17.89 9.51 5.86
CA ARG A 345 -16.53 9.13 6.28
C ARG A 345 -15.56 9.04 5.10
N ALA A 346 -15.56 10.05 4.25
CA ALA A 346 -14.64 10.18 3.13
C ALA A 346 -14.47 11.66 2.76
N THR A 347 -13.40 11.97 2.06
CA THR A 347 -13.14 13.28 1.47
C THR A 347 -13.33 13.19 -0.04
N PRO A 348 -14.10 14.07 -0.71
CA PRO A 348 -14.23 14.07 -2.16
C PRO A 348 -12.86 14.12 -2.84
N ALA A 349 -12.67 13.32 -3.90
CA ALA A 349 -11.40 13.19 -4.60
C ALA A 349 -11.43 13.86 -5.98
N TRP A 350 -10.39 14.65 -6.28
CA TRP A 350 -10.26 15.42 -7.53
C TRP A 350 -9.04 15.01 -8.35
N GLY A 351 -8.21 14.12 -7.82
CA GLY A 351 -6.98 13.67 -8.44
C GLY A 351 -6.45 12.37 -7.84
N PRO A 352 -5.29 11.89 -8.31
CA PRO A 352 -4.76 10.57 -7.98
C PRO A 352 -4.00 10.51 -6.64
N VAL A 353 -3.77 11.64 -5.96
CA VAL A 353 -3.00 11.71 -4.72
C VAL A 353 -3.90 12.13 -3.58
N SER A 354 -3.97 11.30 -2.54
CA SER A 354 -4.76 11.55 -1.34
C SER A 354 -4.27 12.75 -0.54
N PRO A 355 -5.17 13.54 0.10
CA PRO A 355 -4.80 14.64 0.99
C PRO A 355 -3.89 14.22 2.15
N VAL A 356 -3.96 12.98 2.61
CA VAL A 356 -3.06 12.45 3.65
C VAL A 356 -1.60 12.43 3.21
N ASN A 357 -1.34 12.37 1.92
CA ASN A 357 0.01 12.44 1.35
C ASN A 357 0.49 13.89 1.26
N THR A 358 0.81 14.48 2.40
CA THR A 358 1.23 15.89 2.49
C THR A 358 2.51 16.22 1.71
N LEU A 359 3.31 15.20 1.36
CA LEU A 359 4.56 15.37 0.61
C LEU A 359 4.30 15.75 -0.86
N TYR A 360 3.27 15.17 -1.47
CA TYR A 360 3.06 15.24 -2.92
C TYR A 360 1.67 15.65 -3.35
N TRP A 361 0.71 15.75 -2.43
CA TRP A 361 -0.64 16.20 -2.75
C TRP A 361 -0.68 17.63 -3.30
N HIS A 362 -1.40 17.81 -4.41
CA HIS A 362 -1.67 19.13 -4.97
C HIS A 362 -2.90 19.74 -4.32
N ARG A 363 -2.68 20.56 -3.31
CA ARG A 363 -3.75 21.21 -2.50
C ARG A 363 -4.67 22.11 -3.32
N ASP A 364 -4.12 22.75 -4.35
CA ASP A 364 -4.79 23.80 -5.12
C ASP A 364 -5.44 23.27 -6.42
N LEU A 365 -5.62 21.95 -6.56
CA LEU A 365 -6.41 21.39 -7.66
C LEU A 365 -7.84 21.93 -7.59
N SER A 366 -8.29 22.53 -8.71
CA SER A 366 -9.66 23.04 -8.79
C SER A 366 -10.66 21.90 -8.76
N PRO A 367 -11.62 21.91 -7.83
CA PRO A 367 -12.67 20.91 -7.81
C PRO A 367 -13.62 21.10 -9.01
N SER A 368 -14.21 19.99 -9.47
CA SER A 368 -15.34 20.00 -10.42
C SER A 368 -16.61 19.60 -9.64
N PRO A 369 -17.26 20.53 -8.96
CA PRO A 369 -18.45 20.23 -8.15
C PRO A 369 -19.56 19.65 -9.02
N TYR A 370 -20.48 18.91 -8.39
CA TYR A 370 -21.66 18.39 -9.07
C TYR A 370 -22.50 19.52 -9.65
N ASP A 371 -22.65 19.53 -10.97
CA ASP A 371 -23.39 20.54 -11.73
C ASP A 371 -23.91 19.95 -13.05
N LEU A 372 -25.16 19.50 -13.02
CA LEU A 372 -25.82 18.93 -14.20
C LEU A 372 -26.07 19.97 -15.30
N GLY A 373 -26.31 21.24 -14.94
CA GLY A 373 -26.48 22.34 -15.89
C GLY A 373 -25.19 22.52 -16.70
N ARG A 374 -24.05 22.61 -16.00
CA ARG A 374 -22.74 22.71 -16.61
C ARG A 374 -22.41 21.49 -17.49
N ALA A 375 -22.72 20.28 -17.01
CA ALA A 375 -22.56 19.05 -17.77
C ALA A 375 -23.36 19.09 -19.09
N GLN A 376 -24.62 19.53 -19.05
CA GLN A 376 -25.47 19.67 -20.24
C GLN A 376 -24.93 20.70 -21.23
N GLU A 377 -24.50 21.88 -20.75
CA GLU A 377 -23.86 22.90 -21.59
C GLU A 377 -22.64 22.36 -22.32
N MET A 378 -21.76 21.65 -21.59
CA MET A 378 -20.53 21.07 -22.18
C MET A 378 -20.85 20.00 -23.20
N LEU A 379 -21.79 19.09 -22.92
CA LEU A 379 -22.24 18.09 -23.90
C LEU A 379 -22.83 18.77 -25.14
N ALA A 380 -23.66 19.81 -24.96
CA ALA A 380 -24.23 20.56 -26.06
C ALA A 380 -23.14 21.26 -26.90
N ALA A 381 -22.12 21.85 -26.28
CA ALA A 381 -20.98 22.46 -26.97
C ALA A 381 -20.16 21.44 -27.76
N ALA A 382 -20.03 20.21 -27.23
CA ALA A 382 -19.36 19.09 -27.87
C ALA A 382 -20.21 18.38 -28.96
N GLY A 383 -21.39 18.90 -29.27
CA GLY A 383 -22.24 18.38 -30.37
C GLY A 383 -23.27 17.34 -29.96
N TYR A 384 -23.36 16.99 -28.67
CA TYR A 384 -24.39 16.08 -28.18
C TYR A 384 -25.71 16.81 -27.98
N ARG A 385 -26.84 16.14 -28.27
CA ARG A 385 -28.19 16.73 -28.14
C ARG A 385 -29.14 15.73 -27.49
N LYS A 386 -29.95 16.22 -26.59
CA LYS A 386 -31.02 15.44 -25.98
C LYS A 386 -32.26 15.48 -26.86
N GLY A 387 -32.73 14.32 -27.29
CA GLY A 387 -33.94 14.19 -28.11
C GLY A 387 -35.23 14.47 -27.31
N ALA A 388 -36.37 14.55 -28.02
CA ALA A 388 -37.69 14.69 -27.40
C ALA A 388 -38.06 13.47 -26.51
N ASP A 389 -37.48 12.32 -26.78
CA ASP A 389 -37.55 11.09 -25.95
C ASP A 389 -36.67 11.13 -24.70
N GLY A 390 -35.98 12.21 -24.48
CA GLY A 390 -35.09 12.39 -23.31
C GLY A 390 -33.72 11.70 -23.46
N VAL A 391 -33.44 11.02 -24.58
CA VAL A 391 -32.19 10.30 -24.82
C VAL A 391 -31.13 11.24 -25.39
N LEU A 392 -29.93 11.22 -24.84
CA LEU A 392 -28.79 11.96 -25.38
C LEU A 392 -28.27 11.26 -26.64
N ARG A 393 -28.01 12.05 -27.68
CA ARG A 393 -27.47 11.56 -28.96
C ARG A 393 -26.21 12.33 -29.33
N ASP A 394 -25.28 11.66 -29.98
CA ASP A 394 -24.10 12.30 -30.58
C ASP A 394 -24.43 13.06 -31.85
N GLY A 395 -23.42 13.69 -32.45
CA GLY A 395 -23.58 14.46 -33.70
C GLY A 395 -24.03 13.64 -34.92
N GLN A 396 -23.98 12.31 -34.85
CA GLN A 396 -24.47 11.36 -35.86
C GLN A 396 -25.90 10.88 -35.58
N GLY A 397 -26.50 11.31 -34.46
CA GLY A 397 -27.83 10.87 -34.03
C GLY A 397 -27.84 9.54 -33.25
N THR A 398 -26.68 8.97 -32.95
CA THR A 398 -26.57 7.72 -32.18
C THR A 398 -26.85 7.97 -30.71
N ALA A 399 -27.73 7.14 -30.13
CA ALA A 399 -28.03 7.21 -28.68
C ALA A 399 -26.80 6.91 -27.85
N VAL A 400 -26.48 7.79 -26.87
CA VAL A 400 -25.33 7.64 -25.98
C VAL A 400 -25.68 6.67 -24.86
N GLY A 401 -24.94 5.57 -24.80
CA GLY A 401 -25.09 4.57 -23.75
C GLY A 401 -23.89 3.65 -23.70
N PHE A 402 -23.64 3.09 -22.50
CA PHE A 402 -22.49 2.19 -22.29
C PHE A 402 -22.73 1.23 -21.14
N VAL A 403 -21.90 0.18 -21.12
CA VAL A 403 -21.80 -0.79 -20.02
C VAL A 403 -20.80 -0.28 -18.99
N LEU A 404 -21.21 -0.31 -17.72
CA LEU A 404 -20.36 -0.03 -16.56
C LEU A 404 -20.11 -1.34 -15.80
N SER A 405 -18.91 -1.89 -15.96
CA SER A 405 -18.51 -3.11 -15.26
C SER A 405 -18.06 -2.81 -13.82
N THR A 406 -18.49 -3.67 -12.89
CA THR A 406 -18.16 -3.61 -11.47
C THR A 406 -17.69 -4.99 -11.00
N ILE A 407 -17.05 -5.05 -9.82
CA ILE A 407 -16.67 -6.33 -9.21
C ILE A 407 -17.86 -6.88 -8.41
N SER A 408 -18.34 -8.07 -8.79
CA SER A 408 -19.45 -8.77 -8.13
C SER A 408 -19.20 -8.97 -6.64
N GLY A 409 -20.21 -8.67 -5.82
CA GLY A 409 -20.10 -8.78 -4.35
C GLY A 409 -19.37 -7.63 -3.67
N ASN A 410 -18.94 -6.59 -4.42
CA ASN A 410 -18.38 -5.37 -3.85
C ASN A 410 -19.48 -4.32 -3.65
N ALA A 411 -19.95 -4.19 -2.42
CA ALA A 411 -21.05 -3.28 -2.08
C ALA A 411 -20.75 -1.79 -2.34
N GLU A 412 -19.46 -1.37 -2.31
CA GLU A 412 -19.08 0.00 -2.63
C GLU A 412 -19.20 0.25 -4.13
N HIS A 413 -18.73 -0.69 -4.97
CA HIS A 413 -18.90 -0.64 -6.42
C HIS A 413 -20.37 -0.55 -6.81
N ASP A 414 -21.24 -1.40 -6.23
CA ASP A 414 -22.67 -1.47 -6.53
C ASP A 414 -23.38 -0.16 -6.17
N ALA A 415 -23.06 0.40 -5.00
CA ALA A 415 -23.65 1.66 -4.54
C ALA A 415 -23.22 2.85 -5.42
N ILE A 416 -21.91 2.95 -5.74
CA ILE A 416 -21.39 4.00 -6.63
C ILE A 416 -21.99 3.87 -8.03
N ALA A 417 -22.02 2.66 -8.61
CA ALA A 417 -22.60 2.41 -9.93
C ALA A 417 -24.08 2.82 -9.99
N THR A 418 -24.83 2.61 -8.91
CA THR A 418 -26.22 3.03 -8.81
C THR A 418 -26.36 4.55 -8.86
N ILE A 419 -25.52 5.30 -8.12
CA ILE A 419 -25.50 6.77 -8.14
C ILE A 419 -25.13 7.27 -9.54
N LEU A 420 -24.04 6.75 -10.14
CA LEU A 420 -23.61 7.14 -11.49
C LEU A 420 -24.68 6.89 -12.54
N ARG A 421 -25.35 5.73 -12.51
CA ARG A 421 -26.45 5.41 -13.42
C ARG A 421 -27.60 6.40 -13.31
N GLN A 422 -27.97 6.79 -12.08
CA GLN A 422 -29.03 7.77 -11.84
C GLN A 422 -28.63 9.17 -12.33
N ASP A 423 -27.41 9.60 -12.08
CA ASP A 423 -26.93 10.92 -12.48
C ASP A 423 -26.76 11.04 -13.99
N PHE A 424 -26.20 10.03 -14.63
CA PHE A 424 -26.05 10.03 -16.09
C PHE A 424 -27.39 9.91 -16.83
N ALA A 425 -28.39 9.22 -16.23
CA ALA A 425 -29.75 9.19 -16.77
C ALA A 425 -30.41 10.59 -16.80
N LYS A 426 -30.09 11.49 -15.84
CA LYS A 426 -30.55 12.89 -15.87
C LYS A 426 -30.03 13.65 -17.09
N LEU A 427 -28.86 13.26 -17.61
CA LEU A 427 -28.31 13.78 -18.88
C LEU A 427 -28.88 13.09 -20.12
N GLY A 428 -29.65 12.02 -19.95
CA GLY A 428 -30.20 11.20 -21.06
C GLY A 428 -29.25 10.10 -21.52
N ILE A 429 -28.22 9.77 -20.74
CA ILE A 429 -27.25 8.71 -21.04
C ILE A 429 -27.74 7.38 -20.43
N GLN A 430 -27.72 6.31 -21.22
CA GLN A 430 -28.13 4.98 -20.80
C GLN A 430 -26.94 4.18 -20.27
N VAL A 431 -26.93 3.87 -18.96
CA VAL A 431 -25.88 3.07 -18.34
C VAL A 431 -26.42 1.71 -17.92
N THR A 432 -25.83 0.65 -18.46
CA THR A 432 -26.08 -0.73 -18.04
C THR A 432 -24.99 -1.18 -17.07
N VAL A 433 -25.33 -1.46 -15.82
CA VAL A 433 -24.38 -1.94 -14.83
C VAL A 433 -24.25 -3.46 -14.92
N THR A 434 -23.03 -3.96 -15.04
CA THR A 434 -22.72 -5.40 -15.14
C THR A 434 -21.72 -5.80 -14.06
N PRO A 435 -22.18 -6.46 -12.98
CA PRO A 435 -21.29 -7.04 -11.98
C PRO A 435 -20.58 -8.29 -12.55
N GLU A 436 -19.26 -8.35 -12.41
CA GLU A 436 -18.43 -9.43 -12.94
C GLU A 436 -17.56 -10.07 -11.84
N GLY A 437 -17.28 -11.36 -11.97
CA GLY A 437 -16.31 -12.02 -11.09
C GLY A 437 -14.92 -11.39 -11.26
N PHE A 438 -14.16 -11.31 -10.17
CA PHE A 438 -12.85 -10.62 -10.13
C PHE A 438 -11.91 -11.05 -11.27
N ASN A 439 -11.77 -12.37 -11.50
CA ASN A 439 -10.87 -12.89 -12.54
C ASN A 439 -11.33 -12.51 -13.96
N THR A 440 -12.63 -12.48 -14.22
CA THR A 440 -13.21 -12.04 -15.49
C THR A 440 -12.96 -10.55 -15.70
N PHE A 441 -13.23 -9.75 -14.66
CA PHE A 441 -13.00 -8.30 -14.67
C PHE A 441 -11.51 -7.96 -14.97
N VAL A 442 -10.57 -8.60 -14.29
CA VAL A 442 -9.13 -8.41 -14.53
C VAL A 442 -8.73 -8.92 -15.92
N GLY A 443 -9.28 -10.06 -16.35
CA GLY A 443 -9.02 -10.62 -17.69
C GLY A 443 -9.45 -9.69 -18.82
N GLN A 444 -10.58 -9.00 -18.66
CA GLN A 444 -11.04 -7.98 -19.61
C GLN A 444 -10.14 -6.74 -19.60
N LEU A 445 -9.79 -6.23 -18.42
CA LEU A 445 -8.94 -5.04 -18.27
C LEU A 445 -7.54 -5.22 -18.84
N LEU A 446 -6.89 -6.33 -18.57
CA LEU A 446 -5.46 -6.54 -18.83
C LEU A 446 -5.18 -7.49 -20.00
N GLY A 447 -6.14 -8.33 -20.38
CA GLY A 447 -5.96 -9.36 -21.39
C GLY A 447 -6.66 -9.05 -22.71
N THR A 448 -7.99 -9.01 -22.69
CA THR A 448 -8.77 -8.85 -23.94
C THR A 448 -9.03 -7.40 -24.31
N TYR A 449 -8.96 -6.48 -23.33
CA TYR A 449 -9.30 -5.06 -23.44
C TYR A 449 -10.78 -4.80 -23.86
N GLN A 450 -11.64 -5.81 -23.78
CA GLN A 450 -13.06 -5.74 -24.20
C GLN A 450 -13.93 -5.30 -23.01
N TRP A 451 -13.92 -4.01 -22.74
CA TRP A 451 -14.75 -3.34 -21.74
C TRP A 451 -15.06 -1.91 -22.20
N GLU A 452 -16.04 -1.25 -21.60
CA GLU A 452 -16.48 0.10 -22.01
C GLU A 452 -16.17 1.13 -20.91
N ALA A 453 -16.74 0.94 -19.74
CA ALA A 453 -16.48 1.74 -18.56
C ALA A 453 -16.34 0.83 -17.34
N VAL A 454 -15.52 1.21 -16.37
CA VAL A 454 -15.28 0.42 -15.16
C VAL A 454 -15.22 1.30 -13.92
N ILE A 455 -15.65 0.76 -12.77
CA ILE A 455 -15.24 1.23 -11.46
C ILE A 455 -14.05 0.38 -11.03
N ALA A 456 -12.93 1.03 -10.77
CA ALA A 456 -11.69 0.37 -10.39
C ALA A 456 -10.94 1.13 -9.29
N GLN A 457 -9.94 0.50 -8.72
CA GLN A 457 -9.02 1.09 -7.76
C GLN A 457 -7.60 0.62 -8.04
N LEU A 458 -6.65 1.53 -7.93
CA LEU A 458 -5.22 1.20 -7.90
C LEU A 458 -4.65 1.54 -6.52
N LEU A 459 -3.65 0.80 -6.10
CA LEU A 459 -3.02 1.02 -4.80
C LEU A 459 -2.28 2.36 -4.78
N GLY A 460 -2.72 3.26 -3.92
CA GLY A 460 -2.03 4.52 -3.66
C GLY A 460 -0.72 4.29 -2.91
N LYS A 461 0.30 5.05 -3.25
CA LYS A 461 1.62 5.00 -2.60
C LYS A 461 2.02 6.39 -2.12
N ILE A 462 2.82 6.46 -1.07
CA ILE A 462 3.36 7.75 -0.59
C ILE A 462 4.25 8.38 -1.65
N GLU A 463 5.11 7.61 -2.32
CA GLU A 463 5.87 8.08 -3.48
C GLU A 463 5.14 7.62 -4.77
N PRO A 464 4.37 8.49 -5.44
CA PRO A 464 3.58 8.10 -6.61
C PRO A 464 4.42 7.56 -7.76
N GLY A 465 5.71 7.94 -7.83
CA GLY A 465 6.65 7.44 -8.86
C GLY A 465 6.99 5.95 -8.74
N VAL A 466 6.78 5.36 -7.56
CA VAL A 466 7.00 3.91 -7.38
C VAL A 466 5.88 3.15 -8.08
N GLY A 467 6.22 2.41 -9.14
CA GLY A 467 5.27 1.70 -9.99
C GLY A 467 4.59 2.59 -11.05
N ALA A 468 5.00 3.86 -11.18
CA ALA A 468 4.44 4.77 -12.19
C ALA A 468 4.71 4.31 -13.62
N GLN A 469 5.82 3.63 -13.85
CA GLN A 469 6.16 3.06 -15.16
C GLN A 469 5.09 2.09 -15.66
N GLU A 470 4.42 1.42 -14.74
CA GLU A 470 3.36 0.48 -15.11
C GLU A 470 2.02 1.18 -15.37
N VAL A 471 1.70 2.24 -14.60
CA VAL A 471 0.36 2.86 -14.55
C VAL A 471 0.30 4.13 -15.38
N TRP A 472 1.27 5.01 -15.24
CA TRP A 472 1.19 6.38 -15.78
C TRP A 472 1.98 6.58 -17.06
N VAL A 473 3.05 5.82 -17.27
CA VAL A 473 3.78 5.85 -18.55
C VAL A 473 2.97 5.12 -19.61
N SER A 474 2.84 5.72 -20.78
CA SER A 474 1.96 5.25 -21.86
C SER A 474 2.25 3.81 -22.31
N SER A 475 3.51 3.37 -22.27
CA SER A 475 3.93 1.99 -22.56
C SER A 475 3.62 0.98 -21.46
N GLY A 476 3.14 1.44 -20.29
CA GLY A 476 2.92 0.61 -19.11
C GLY A 476 1.78 -0.41 -19.29
N PRO A 477 1.89 -1.60 -18.71
CA PRO A 477 0.85 -2.63 -18.80
C PRO A 477 -0.41 -2.30 -17.99
N LEU A 478 -0.31 -1.44 -16.98
CA LEU A 478 -1.41 -0.97 -16.14
C LEU A 478 -1.88 0.46 -16.50
N HIS A 479 -1.48 0.97 -17.68
CA HIS A 479 -2.01 2.18 -18.28
C HIS A 479 -3.43 1.92 -18.82
N LEU A 480 -4.35 1.62 -17.91
CA LEU A 480 -5.56 0.82 -18.11
C LEU A 480 -6.50 1.37 -19.18
N TRP A 481 -6.58 2.68 -19.38
CA TRP A 481 -7.45 3.27 -20.41
C TRP A 481 -6.93 3.02 -21.83
N PHE A 482 -5.61 2.83 -22.02
CA PHE A 482 -4.98 2.43 -23.28
C PHE A 482 -3.58 1.84 -23.01
N PRO A 483 -3.47 0.58 -22.58
CA PRO A 483 -2.20 -0.02 -22.14
C PRO A 483 -1.24 -0.33 -23.27
N LYS A 484 0.06 -0.38 -22.95
CA LYS A 484 1.15 -0.85 -23.83
C LYS A 484 1.24 -0.09 -25.15
N GLN A 485 1.05 1.23 -25.13
CA GLN A 485 1.23 2.04 -26.32
C GLN A 485 2.68 2.01 -26.81
N GLU A 486 2.91 1.82 -28.10
CA GLU A 486 4.26 1.91 -28.69
C GLU A 486 4.78 3.35 -28.67
N ARG A 487 3.89 4.31 -28.75
CA ARG A 487 4.12 5.75 -28.62
C ARG A 487 2.89 6.37 -27.95
N PRO A 488 3.08 7.44 -27.15
CA PRO A 488 1.95 8.14 -26.55
C PRO A 488 0.88 8.51 -27.60
N ALA A 489 -0.36 8.13 -27.38
CA ALA A 489 -1.45 8.39 -28.29
C ALA A 489 -1.84 9.87 -28.31
N THR A 490 -1.52 10.60 -27.25
CA THR A 490 -1.86 12.01 -27.08
C THR A 490 -0.67 12.83 -26.59
N SER A 491 -0.72 14.15 -26.79
CA SER A 491 0.33 15.06 -26.30
C SER A 491 0.40 15.12 -24.76
N TRP A 492 -0.73 14.95 -24.09
CA TRP A 492 -0.73 14.98 -22.62
C TRP A 492 -0.16 13.68 -22.01
N GLU A 493 -0.33 12.53 -22.66
CA GLU A 493 0.36 11.28 -22.26
C GLU A 493 1.87 11.41 -22.48
N ALA A 494 2.29 11.99 -23.60
CA ALA A 494 3.70 12.28 -23.85
C ALA A 494 4.30 13.22 -22.80
N GLU A 495 3.54 14.22 -22.31
CA GLU A 495 3.98 15.08 -21.21
C GLU A 495 4.08 14.30 -19.89
N ILE A 496 3.14 13.40 -19.60
CA ILE A 496 3.21 12.53 -18.41
C ILE A 496 4.44 11.62 -18.48
N ASP A 497 4.73 11.01 -19.62
CA ASP A 497 5.92 10.17 -19.82
C ASP A 497 7.21 10.96 -19.49
N GLN A 498 7.32 12.20 -19.98
CA GLN A 498 8.45 13.09 -19.69
C GLN A 498 8.53 13.48 -18.21
N LEU A 499 7.37 13.75 -17.58
CA LEU A 499 7.33 14.08 -16.15
C LEU A 499 7.80 12.91 -15.29
N PHE A 500 7.38 11.68 -15.58
CA PHE A 500 7.82 10.52 -14.80
C PHE A 500 9.29 10.14 -15.06
N ASP A 501 9.82 10.39 -16.25
CA ASP A 501 11.28 10.33 -16.49
C ASP A 501 12.02 11.34 -15.60
N GLN A 502 11.58 12.61 -15.58
CA GLN A 502 12.17 13.65 -14.73
C GLN A 502 12.04 13.35 -13.23
N ILE A 503 10.87 12.86 -12.79
CA ILE A 503 10.59 12.45 -11.40
C ILE A 503 11.56 11.35 -10.97
N GLY A 504 11.79 10.36 -11.83
CA GLY A 504 12.75 9.28 -11.57
C GLY A 504 14.17 9.78 -11.31
N HIS A 505 14.55 10.88 -11.95
CA HIS A 505 15.92 11.45 -11.89
C HIS A 505 16.08 12.61 -10.90
N GLU A 506 15.01 13.25 -10.43
CA GLU A 506 15.10 14.36 -9.47
C GLU A 506 15.29 13.84 -8.03
N VAL A 507 16.47 14.03 -7.48
CA VAL A 507 16.81 13.56 -6.12
C VAL A 507 16.29 14.47 -5.00
N ARG A 508 16.01 15.74 -5.30
CA ARG A 508 15.53 16.70 -4.31
C ARG A 508 14.00 16.63 -4.19
N GLN A 509 13.50 16.54 -2.97
CA GLN A 509 12.08 16.36 -2.70
C GLN A 509 11.20 17.50 -3.22
N ALA A 510 11.57 18.76 -2.97
CA ALA A 510 10.73 19.91 -3.33
C ALA A 510 10.58 20.09 -4.85
N PRO A 511 11.63 20.03 -5.70
CA PRO A 511 11.48 20.00 -7.15
C PRO A 511 10.67 18.79 -7.64
N ARG A 512 10.89 17.60 -7.07
CA ARG A 512 10.12 16.39 -7.43
C ARG A 512 8.64 16.54 -7.09
N ALA A 513 8.30 17.16 -5.96
CA ALA A 513 6.92 17.49 -5.61
C ALA A 513 6.27 18.46 -6.62
N ALA A 514 7.03 19.39 -7.21
CA ALA A 514 6.52 20.27 -8.26
C ALA A 514 6.16 19.50 -9.54
N LEU A 515 6.97 18.51 -9.93
CA LEU A 515 6.68 17.63 -11.07
C LEU A 515 5.42 16.80 -10.81
N TYR A 516 5.24 16.26 -9.59
CA TYR A 516 4.00 15.57 -9.22
C TYR A 516 2.78 16.47 -9.24
N ARG A 517 2.90 17.76 -8.86
CA ARG A 517 1.78 18.70 -8.99
C ARG A 517 1.39 18.89 -10.46
N ARG A 518 2.38 19.05 -11.36
CA ARG A 518 2.11 19.18 -12.79
C ARG A 518 1.40 17.95 -13.36
N TRP A 519 1.84 16.75 -13.00
CA TRP A 519 1.14 15.51 -13.36
C TRP A 519 -0.32 15.50 -12.87
N GLN A 520 -0.58 15.87 -11.62
CA GLN A 520 -1.95 15.93 -11.07
C GLN A 520 -2.83 16.94 -11.82
N GLU A 521 -2.28 18.08 -12.25
CA GLU A 521 -2.99 19.05 -13.09
C GLU A 521 -3.42 18.43 -14.42
N ILE A 522 -2.51 17.70 -15.08
CA ILE A 522 -2.83 17.03 -16.36
C ILE A 522 -3.92 15.99 -16.14
N VAL A 523 -3.81 15.15 -15.12
CA VAL A 523 -4.81 14.13 -14.80
C VAL A 523 -6.18 14.77 -14.52
N ALA A 524 -6.23 15.86 -13.76
CA ALA A 524 -7.46 16.59 -13.48
C ALA A 524 -8.05 17.27 -14.73
N ALA A 525 -7.22 17.69 -15.68
CA ALA A 525 -7.66 18.33 -16.92
C ALA A 525 -8.13 17.31 -17.98
N GLN A 526 -7.46 16.14 -18.07
CA GLN A 526 -7.70 15.15 -19.11
C GLN A 526 -8.64 14.01 -18.68
N LEU A 527 -8.75 13.79 -17.36
CA LEU A 527 -9.69 12.83 -16.75
C LEU A 527 -9.59 11.40 -17.33
N PRO A 528 -8.38 10.82 -17.45
CA PRO A 528 -8.31 9.39 -17.78
C PRO A 528 -8.95 8.54 -16.68
N GLN A 529 -8.90 9.01 -15.45
CA GLN A 529 -9.53 8.44 -14.25
C GLN A 529 -10.31 9.55 -13.52
N MET A 530 -11.57 9.33 -13.23
CA MET A 530 -12.44 10.26 -12.50
C MET A 530 -12.63 9.74 -11.07
N TYR A 531 -11.88 10.27 -10.13
CA TYR A 531 -11.87 9.85 -8.73
C TYR A 531 -13.16 10.26 -8.01
N PHE A 532 -13.62 9.43 -7.06
CA PHE A 532 -14.84 9.68 -6.30
C PHE A 532 -14.57 10.31 -4.93
N ALA A 533 -13.96 9.52 -4.04
CA ALA A 533 -13.68 9.96 -2.68
C ALA A 533 -12.53 9.12 -2.07
N TYR A 534 -11.78 9.72 -1.15
CA TYR A 534 -10.81 9.05 -0.29
C TYR A 534 -11.51 8.68 1.02
N PRO A 535 -11.81 7.39 1.27
CA PRO A 535 -12.41 6.97 2.53
C PRO A 535 -11.43 7.19 3.69
N LYS A 536 -11.96 7.57 4.86
CA LYS A 536 -11.17 7.62 6.09
C LYS A 536 -10.95 6.23 6.65
N THR A 537 -9.76 5.98 7.19
CA THR A 537 -9.49 4.78 7.98
C THR A 537 -10.19 4.89 9.33
N GLN A 538 -10.64 3.78 9.87
CA GLN A 538 -11.44 3.76 11.11
C GLN A 538 -11.00 2.63 12.03
N PRO A 539 -9.75 2.67 12.53
CA PRO A 539 -9.25 1.62 13.40
C PRO A 539 -10.00 1.62 14.72
N ALA A 540 -10.59 0.48 15.04
CA ALA A 540 -11.11 0.16 16.37
C ALA A 540 -10.01 -0.56 17.15
N VAL A 541 -9.64 -0.01 18.32
CA VAL A 541 -8.52 -0.47 19.14
C VAL A 541 -8.98 -0.70 20.56
N ARG A 542 -8.62 -1.84 21.16
CA ARG A 542 -8.91 -2.10 22.59
C ARG A 542 -8.29 -1.03 23.47
N ASN A 543 -9.04 -0.53 24.46
CA ASN A 543 -8.58 0.53 25.37
C ASN A 543 -7.39 0.11 26.25
N THR A 544 -7.10 -1.18 26.30
CA THR A 544 -5.94 -1.77 26.96
C THR A 544 -4.65 -1.67 26.15
N VAL A 545 -4.69 -1.16 24.91
CA VAL A 545 -3.50 -0.89 24.09
C VAL A 545 -3.09 0.56 24.25
N GLY A 546 -1.80 0.82 24.46
CA GLY A 546 -1.22 2.16 24.59
C GLY A 546 -0.31 2.50 23.41
N ASN A 547 0.07 3.78 23.31
CA ASN A 547 0.89 4.37 22.23
C ASN A 547 0.24 4.29 20.85
N ILE A 548 -1.07 4.42 20.79
CA ILE A 548 -1.80 4.49 19.52
C ILE A 548 -1.45 5.80 18.82
N GLN A 549 -0.95 5.69 17.59
CA GLN A 549 -0.68 6.80 16.66
C GLN A 549 -1.26 6.44 15.30
N LEU A 550 -2.25 7.18 14.85
CA LEU A 550 -2.88 6.93 13.56
C LEU A 550 -1.94 7.39 12.45
N GLY A 551 -1.51 6.43 11.66
CA GLY A 551 -0.54 6.64 10.59
C GLY A 551 -1.15 6.57 9.20
N LEU A 552 -0.30 6.65 8.20
CA LEU A 552 -0.66 6.50 6.80
C LEU A 552 -1.19 5.08 6.54
N GLY A 553 -2.30 4.97 5.83
CA GLY A 553 -3.00 3.70 5.68
C GLY A 553 -3.65 3.27 7.00
N ASP A 554 -3.61 1.97 7.29
CA ASP A 554 -4.26 1.36 8.46
C ASP A 554 -3.35 1.29 9.69
N ALA A 555 -2.23 2.03 9.70
CA ALA A 555 -1.26 1.97 10.78
C ALA A 555 -1.82 2.58 12.07
N VAL A 556 -1.73 1.84 13.17
CA VAL A 556 -2.17 2.25 14.51
C VAL A 556 -1.00 2.50 15.46
N GLY A 557 0.19 2.69 14.92
CA GLY A 557 1.43 2.92 15.65
C GLY A 557 2.54 1.94 15.26
N SER A 558 3.77 2.22 15.71
CA SER A 558 4.87 1.28 15.55
C SER A 558 4.67 0.08 16.48
N LEU A 559 4.66 -1.13 15.94
CA LEU A 559 4.52 -2.36 16.73
C LEU A 559 5.57 -2.45 17.87
N SER A 560 6.73 -1.83 17.70
CA SER A 560 7.78 -1.80 18.72
C SER A 560 7.43 -0.93 19.93
N THR A 561 6.60 0.10 19.78
CA THR A 561 6.24 1.05 20.84
C THR A 561 4.86 0.80 21.45
N LEU A 562 4.03 -0.02 20.82
CA LEU A 562 2.75 -0.42 21.41
C LEU A 562 2.97 -1.18 22.72
N TYR A 563 2.08 -0.98 23.69
CA TYR A 563 2.15 -1.67 24.98
C TYR A 563 0.76 -1.99 25.52
N ARG A 564 0.68 -2.88 26.53
CA ARG A 564 -0.57 -3.17 27.26
C ARG A 564 -0.69 -2.31 28.50
N LYS A 565 -1.86 -1.71 28.72
CA LYS A 565 -2.25 -0.99 29.93
C LYS A 565 -2.85 -1.96 30.94
N GLY A 566 -2.43 -1.86 32.20
CA GLY A 566 -3.04 -2.60 33.32
C GLY A 566 -2.42 -3.98 33.60
N PRO A 567 -2.97 -4.73 34.56
CA PRO A 567 -2.44 -6.03 34.91
C PRO A 567 -2.60 -7.01 33.75
N PHE A 568 -1.50 -7.69 33.42
CA PHE A 568 -1.46 -8.67 32.35
C PHE A 568 -2.14 -9.97 32.80
N ARG A 569 -3.01 -10.53 32.00
CA ARG A 569 -3.30 -11.97 32.09
C ARG A 569 -2.11 -12.71 31.47
N PRO A 570 -1.55 -13.69 32.18
CA PRO A 570 -0.39 -14.45 31.70
C PRO A 570 -0.69 -15.17 30.37
#